data_70a28c7e9e611190fcf8ff6196b97cbb
#
_entry.id   70a28c7e9e611190fcf8ff6196b97cbb
#
_cell.length_a   1.000
_cell.length_b   1.000
_cell.length_c   1.000
_cell.angle_alpha   90.00
_cell.angle_beta   90.00
_cell.angle_gamma   90.00
#
_symmetry.space_group_name_H-M   'P 1'
#
loop_
_entity.id
_entity.type
_entity.pdbx_description
1 polymer ?
#
loop_
_entity_poly.entity_id
_entity_poly.type
_entity_poly.pdbx_seq_one_letter_code
_entity_poly.pdbx_strand_id
1 'polypeptide(L)'
;FVGMDFCLDELNMPANRRVVLTPTIESGDNSVALQPIVINGTKQKVMYERRDSRKYPDAMAVTRKNGKTQSFSYQAQTEYADWMRNADIVMKEDLCGCGKLDEQESEQIKKMRQPKVAYIAPVAVEQKTYSMSGRAYVDFPVDRTELHPNYRNNPRELAKIVDTINIIKKDANMTITSIEIHGYASPEAPYKHNEYLAANRAATLKNYVRQLVKLDDRLFTVKSTAEDWQGLCKYIRESNLNNRNAILKIAEDNATEPDRREWLIKSQYPEEYRTMLATWYPALRHSDYVITCNVRPFSVEEAKQLIKTKPQLLSQNEMYM
;
A
#
# COMPACT_ATOMS: atom_id res chain seq x y z
N PHE A 1 -26.19 5.87 -10.24
CA PHE A 1 -25.90 4.90 -11.32
C PHE A 1 -26.03 3.49 -10.77
N VAL A 2 -26.82 2.63 -11.44
CA VAL A 2 -27.02 1.21 -11.11
C VAL A 2 -26.67 0.37 -12.33
N GLY A 3 -25.78 -0.59 -12.19
CA GLY A 3 -25.36 -1.52 -13.23
C GLY A 3 -25.58 -2.98 -12.78
N MET A 4 -26.12 -3.81 -13.66
CA MET A 4 -26.39 -5.24 -13.42
C MET A 4 -26.18 -6.03 -14.71
N ASP A 5 -25.65 -7.26 -14.57
CA ASP A 5 -25.52 -8.21 -15.66
C ASP A 5 -26.56 -9.33 -15.50
N PHE A 6 -27.28 -9.61 -16.57
CA PHE A 6 -28.30 -10.63 -16.59
C PHE A 6 -27.87 -11.79 -17.48
N CYS A 7 -28.05 -13.02 -16.96
CA CYS A 7 -27.90 -14.26 -17.70
C CYS A 7 -29.27 -14.87 -17.87
N LEU A 8 -29.67 -15.13 -19.11
CA LEU A 8 -30.98 -15.69 -19.43
C LEU A 8 -30.96 -17.20 -19.74
N ASP A 9 -29.85 -17.88 -19.50
CA ASP A 9 -29.64 -19.26 -19.96
C ASP A 9 -30.66 -20.23 -19.36
N GLU A 10 -31.00 -20.05 -18.08
CA GLU A 10 -31.98 -20.86 -17.37
C GLU A 10 -33.43 -20.41 -17.57
N LEU A 11 -33.64 -19.21 -18.14
CA LEU A 11 -34.99 -18.68 -18.38
C LEU A 11 -35.63 -19.38 -19.59
N ASN A 12 -36.63 -20.22 -19.34
CA ASN A 12 -37.43 -20.83 -20.39
C ASN A 12 -38.72 -20.00 -20.64
N MET A 13 -38.66 -19.15 -21.65
CA MET A 13 -39.74 -18.18 -21.96
C MET A 13 -40.70 -18.75 -23.00
N PRO A 14 -42.01 -18.92 -22.67
CA PRO A 14 -43.02 -19.24 -23.68
C PRO A 14 -43.12 -18.15 -24.75
N ALA A 15 -43.34 -18.57 -26.03
CA ALA A 15 -43.32 -17.65 -27.17
C ALA A 15 -44.32 -16.48 -27.06
N ASN A 16 -45.44 -16.69 -26.39
CA ASN A 16 -46.53 -15.73 -26.23
C ASN A 16 -46.55 -15.00 -24.88
N ARG A 17 -45.53 -15.18 -24.06
CA ARG A 17 -45.39 -14.48 -22.76
C ARG A 17 -44.26 -13.46 -22.78
N ARG A 18 -44.29 -12.56 -21.80
CA ARG A 18 -43.21 -11.64 -21.48
C ARG A 18 -43.08 -11.49 -19.97
N VAL A 19 -41.91 -11.15 -19.56
CA VAL A 19 -41.56 -10.71 -18.19
C VAL A 19 -41.14 -9.27 -18.25
N VAL A 20 -41.61 -8.47 -17.32
CA VAL A 20 -41.16 -7.09 -17.10
C VAL A 20 -40.44 -7.06 -15.74
N LEU A 21 -39.15 -6.77 -15.76
CA LEU A 21 -38.35 -6.62 -14.58
C LEU A 21 -38.15 -5.11 -14.32
N THR A 22 -38.58 -4.66 -13.18
CA THR A 22 -38.42 -3.23 -12.78
C THR A 22 -37.53 -3.14 -11.56
N PRO A 23 -36.24 -2.81 -11.74
CA PRO A 23 -35.36 -2.52 -10.59
C PRO A 23 -35.90 -1.28 -9.88
N THR A 24 -36.08 -1.37 -8.57
CA THR A 24 -36.62 -0.30 -7.75
C THR A 24 -35.71 -0.07 -6.57
N ILE A 25 -35.34 1.18 -6.30
CA ILE A 25 -34.62 1.58 -5.09
C ILE A 25 -35.66 1.86 -4.02
N GLU A 26 -35.59 1.18 -2.87
CA GLU A 26 -36.58 1.29 -1.81
C GLU A 26 -35.95 1.51 -0.43
N SER A 27 -36.56 2.39 0.39
CA SER A 27 -36.18 2.57 1.79
C SER A 27 -37.38 3.11 2.58
N GLY A 28 -37.97 2.27 3.41
CA GLY A 28 -39.22 2.62 4.12
C GLY A 28 -40.35 2.95 3.12
N ASP A 29 -40.96 4.10 3.28
CA ASP A 29 -42.07 4.56 2.40
C ASP A 29 -41.57 5.20 1.10
N ASN A 30 -40.29 5.38 0.92
CA ASN A 30 -39.70 5.99 -0.29
C ASN A 30 -39.32 4.91 -1.30
N SER A 31 -39.70 5.12 -2.56
CA SER A 31 -39.29 4.25 -3.65
C SER A 31 -39.08 5.01 -4.96
N VAL A 32 -38.12 4.60 -5.77
CA VAL A 32 -37.89 5.08 -7.13
C VAL A 32 -37.67 3.91 -8.05
N ALA A 33 -38.59 3.72 -9.01
CA ALA A 33 -38.45 2.74 -10.07
C ALA A 33 -37.43 3.22 -11.12
N LEU A 34 -36.52 2.32 -11.50
CA LEU A 34 -35.57 2.56 -12.57
C LEU A 34 -36.13 2.12 -13.91
N GLN A 35 -35.38 2.33 -14.99
CA GLN A 35 -35.75 1.90 -16.33
C GLN A 35 -36.11 0.42 -16.36
N PRO A 36 -37.32 0.05 -16.80
CA PRO A 36 -37.76 -1.35 -16.83
C PRO A 36 -37.06 -2.16 -17.93
N ILE A 37 -36.92 -3.45 -17.69
CA ILE A 37 -36.39 -4.42 -18.64
C ILE A 37 -37.56 -5.30 -19.12
N VAL A 38 -37.78 -5.36 -20.41
CA VAL A 38 -38.86 -6.17 -20.99
C VAL A 38 -38.25 -7.35 -21.74
N ILE A 39 -38.46 -8.55 -21.20
CA ILE A 39 -37.98 -9.80 -21.82
C ILE A 39 -39.17 -10.45 -22.52
N ASN A 40 -39.11 -10.51 -23.85
CA ASN A 40 -40.21 -11.03 -24.69
C ASN A 40 -39.91 -12.45 -25.19
N GLY A 41 -40.91 -13.29 -25.20
CA GLY A 41 -40.93 -14.48 -26.04
C GLY A 41 -41.06 -14.11 -27.53
N THR A 42 -40.76 -15.05 -28.43
CA THR A 42 -40.63 -14.78 -29.88
C THR A 42 -41.89 -14.21 -30.55
N LYS A 43 -43.09 -14.68 -30.15
CA LYS A 43 -44.36 -14.14 -30.65
C LYS A 43 -44.73 -12.83 -29.94
N GLN A 44 -44.43 -12.74 -28.65
CA GLN A 44 -44.78 -11.57 -27.85
C GLN A 44 -43.93 -10.33 -28.25
N LYS A 45 -42.74 -10.51 -28.77
CA LYS A 45 -41.92 -9.43 -29.36
C LYS A 45 -42.73 -8.60 -30.38
N VAL A 46 -43.41 -9.26 -31.32
CA VAL A 46 -44.20 -8.56 -32.38
C VAL A 46 -45.35 -7.77 -31.77
N MET A 47 -46.01 -8.32 -30.74
CA MET A 47 -47.10 -7.61 -30.04
C MET A 47 -46.54 -6.41 -29.25
N TYR A 48 -45.39 -6.56 -28.60
CA TYR A 48 -44.73 -5.48 -27.89
C TYR A 48 -44.38 -4.34 -28.83
N GLU A 49 -43.74 -4.62 -29.95
CA GLU A 49 -43.32 -3.57 -30.90
C GLU A 49 -44.51 -2.83 -31.52
N ARG A 50 -45.66 -3.51 -31.75
CA ARG A 50 -46.85 -2.91 -32.38
C ARG A 50 -47.76 -2.14 -31.42
N ARG A 51 -47.87 -2.57 -30.17
CA ARG A 51 -48.87 -2.07 -29.22
C ARG A 51 -48.35 -1.64 -27.89
N ASP A 52 -47.45 -2.41 -27.30
CA ASP A 52 -47.15 -2.30 -25.89
C ASP A 52 -45.85 -1.51 -25.60
N SER A 53 -45.04 -1.21 -26.62
CA SER A 53 -43.83 -0.35 -26.45
C SER A 53 -44.16 1.03 -25.91
N ARG A 54 -45.35 1.56 -26.22
CA ARG A 54 -45.80 2.87 -25.69
C ARG A 54 -46.10 2.85 -24.17
N LYS A 55 -46.31 1.65 -23.57
CA LYS A 55 -46.52 1.53 -22.13
C LYS A 55 -45.22 1.59 -21.36
N TYR A 56 -44.09 1.30 -22.01
CA TYR A 56 -42.76 1.28 -21.45
C TYR A 56 -41.82 2.02 -22.39
N PRO A 57 -41.94 3.36 -22.50
CA PRO A 57 -41.23 4.14 -23.54
C PRO A 57 -39.70 4.03 -23.42
N ASP A 58 -39.21 3.94 -22.18
CA ASP A 58 -37.77 3.91 -21.91
C ASP A 58 -37.26 2.49 -21.58
N ALA A 59 -38.08 1.44 -21.81
CA ALA A 59 -37.71 0.09 -21.43
C ALA A 59 -36.58 -0.49 -22.30
N MET A 60 -35.66 -1.19 -21.66
CA MET A 60 -34.71 -2.05 -22.35
C MET A 60 -35.42 -3.34 -22.81
N ALA A 61 -35.66 -3.51 -24.10
CA ALA A 61 -36.38 -4.67 -24.65
C ALA A 61 -35.42 -5.75 -25.16
N VAL A 62 -35.58 -6.97 -24.62
CA VAL A 62 -34.77 -8.14 -25.00
C VAL A 62 -35.70 -9.26 -25.48
N THR A 63 -35.29 -10.05 -26.45
CA THR A 63 -36.05 -11.24 -26.89
C THR A 63 -35.32 -12.51 -26.48
N ARG A 64 -35.92 -13.33 -25.64
CA ARG A 64 -35.36 -14.62 -25.24
C ARG A 64 -35.46 -15.64 -26.35
N LYS A 65 -34.34 -16.31 -26.66
CA LYS A 65 -34.25 -17.46 -27.58
C LYS A 65 -33.92 -18.70 -26.78
N ASN A 66 -34.94 -19.48 -26.40
CA ASN A 66 -34.74 -20.69 -25.60
C ASN A 66 -33.68 -21.62 -26.22
N GLY A 67 -32.86 -22.26 -25.38
CA GLY A 67 -31.78 -23.14 -25.79
C GLY A 67 -30.54 -22.44 -26.34
N LYS A 68 -30.45 -21.11 -26.28
CA LYS A 68 -29.23 -20.34 -26.63
C LYS A 68 -28.68 -19.65 -25.42
N THR A 69 -27.35 -19.61 -25.30
CA THR A 69 -26.64 -18.78 -24.32
C THR A 69 -26.90 -17.31 -24.63
N GLN A 70 -27.39 -16.57 -23.65
CA GLN A 70 -27.80 -15.19 -23.84
C GLN A 70 -27.62 -14.38 -22.55
N SER A 71 -26.81 -13.32 -22.61
CA SER A 71 -26.60 -12.37 -21.52
C SER A 71 -26.71 -10.94 -22.04
N PHE A 72 -26.97 -10.00 -21.13
CA PHE A 72 -26.94 -8.58 -21.44
C PHE A 72 -26.60 -7.76 -20.17
N SER A 73 -26.01 -6.58 -20.36
CA SER A 73 -25.74 -5.62 -19.28
C SER A 73 -26.81 -4.55 -19.25
N TYR A 74 -27.33 -4.27 -18.08
CA TYR A 74 -28.27 -3.21 -17.79
C TYR A 74 -27.57 -2.05 -17.06
N GLN A 75 -27.92 -0.83 -17.43
CA GLN A 75 -27.41 0.38 -16.77
C GLN A 75 -28.53 1.41 -16.68
N ALA A 76 -28.75 1.95 -15.48
CA ALA A 76 -29.72 3.00 -15.25
C ALA A 76 -29.16 4.12 -14.37
N GLN A 77 -29.70 5.32 -14.54
CA GLN A 77 -29.33 6.51 -13.75
C GLN A 77 -30.58 7.11 -13.12
N THR A 78 -30.45 7.63 -11.93
CA THR A 78 -31.45 8.43 -11.26
C THR A 78 -30.77 9.53 -10.46
N GLU A 79 -31.48 10.63 -10.19
CA GLU A 79 -30.99 11.66 -9.28
C GLU A 79 -30.88 11.08 -7.86
N TYR A 80 -29.79 11.43 -7.19
CA TYR A 80 -29.56 10.98 -5.81
C TYR A 80 -30.41 11.80 -4.83
N ALA A 81 -31.06 11.10 -3.91
CA ALA A 81 -31.71 11.70 -2.75
C ALA A 81 -31.17 11.08 -1.45
N ASP A 82 -31.13 11.84 -0.36
CA ASP A 82 -30.50 11.42 0.89
C ASP A 82 -31.09 10.13 1.49
N TRP A 83 -32.37 9.84 1.28
CA TRP A 83 -33.02 8.61 1.73
C TRP A 83 -32.46 7.36 1.02
N MET A 84 -31.87 7.53 -0.18
CA MET A 84 -31.25 6.41 -0.93
C MET A 84 -29.96 5.89 -0.29
N ARG A 85 -29.45 6.61 0.71
CA ARG A 85 -28.17 6.28 1.37
C ARG A 85 -28.13 4.87 1.96
N ASN A 86 -29.26 4.39 2.47
CA ASN A 86 -29.42 3.07 3.07
C ASN A 86 -30.52 2.24 2.39
N ALA A 87 -30.83 2.57 1.15
CA ALA A 87 -31.88 1.89 0.41
C ALA A 87 -31.45 0.50 -0.06
N ASP A 88 -32.42 -0.33 -0.33
CA ASP A 88 -32.22 -1.63 -0.98
C ASP A 88 -32.58 -1.53 -2.46
N ILE A 89 -31.99 -2.37 -3.29
CA ILE A 89 -32.40 -2.57 -4.67
C ILE A 89 -33.25 -3.82 -4.72
N VAL A 90 -34.52 -3.63 -5.07
CA VAL A 90 -35.52 -4.67 -5.18
C VAL A 90 -35.86 -4.86 -6.64
N MET A 91 -35.90 -6.10 -7.13
CA MET A 91 -36.40 -6.43 -8.47
C MET A 91 -37.89 -6.76 -8.36
N LYS A 92 -38.72 -5.94 -9.03
CA LYS A 92 -40.14 -6.25 -9.18
C LYS A 92 -40.33 -6.98 -10.51
N GLU A 93 -40.93 -8.15 -10.45
CA GLU A 93 -41.18 -8.98 -11.60
C GLU A 93 -42.68 -9.03 -11.88
N ASP A 94 -43.08 -8.66 -13.11
CA ASP A 94 -44.43 -8.78 -13.62
C ASP A 94 -44.45 -9.78 -14.78
N LEU A 95 -45.09 -10.93 -14.57
CA LEU A 95 -45.29 -11.90 -15.60
C LEU A 95 -46.62 -11.61 -16.34
N CYS A 96 -46.52 -11.30 -17.62
CA CYS A 96 -47.68 -10.93 -18.43
C CYS A 96 -47.93 -11.94 -19.57
N GLY A 97 -49.14 -12.44 -19.65
CA GLY A 97 -49.64 -13.25 -20.76
C GLY A 97 -50.88 -12.59 -21.36
N CYS A 98 -51.00 -12.54 -22.73
CA CYS A 98 -52.16 -12.04 -23.46
C CYS A 98 -52.75 -10.70 -22.98
N GLY A 99 -51.92 -9.83 -22.38
CA GLY A 99 -52.32 -8.49 -21.91
C GLY A 99 -52.88 -8.42 -20.50
N LYS A 100 -52.85 -9.48 -19.74
CA LYS A 100 -53.18 -9.51 -18.30
C LYS A 100 -51.94 -9.80 -17.47
N LEU A 101 -51.88 -9.25 -16.26
CA LEU A 101 -50.87 -9.56 -15.22
C LEU A 101 -51.25 -10.93 -14.64
N ASP A 102 -50.35 -11.93 -14.78
CA ASP A 102 -50.58 -13.28 -14.27
C ASP A 102 -50.04 -13.45 -12.86
N GLU A 103 -48.84 -12.92 -12.60
CA GLU A 103 -48.15 -12.99 -11.32
C GLU A 103 -47.27 -11.74 -11.10
N GLN A 104 -47.12 -11.33 -9.84
CA GLN A 104 -46.23 -10.27 -9.44
C GLN A 104 -45.39 -10.77 -8.24
N GLU A 105 -44.09 -10.77 -8.41
CA GLU A 105 -43.12 -11.12 -7.37
C GLU A 105 -42.13 -9.98 -7.13
N SER A 106 -41.53 -9.95 -5.96
CA SER A 106 -40.45 -9.00 -5.64
C SER A 106 -39.34 -9.71 -4.91
N GLU A 107 -38.13 -9.52 -5.38
CA GLU A 107 -36.93 -10.10 -4.79
C GLU A 107 -35.90 -9.00 -4.46
N GLN A 108 -35.35 -9.04 -3.23
CA GLN A 108 -34.28 -8.14 -2.83
C GLN A 108 -32.95 -8.61 -3.44
N ILE A 109 -32.38 -7.82 -4.36
CA ILE A 109 -31.14 -8.19 -5.06
C ILE A 109 -29.90 -7.72 -4.29
N LYS A 110 -29.92 -6.52 -3.71
CA LYS A 110 -28.73 -5.94 -3.11
C LYS A 110 -29.05 -4.85 -2.08
N LYS A 111 -28.38 -4.91 -0.92
CA LYS A 111 -28.28 -3.76 -0.04
C LYS A 111 -27.27 -2.76 -0.57
N MET A 112 -27.66 -1.51 -0.71
CA MET A 112 -26.71 -0.44 -1.01
C MET A 112 -25.79 -0.25 0.20
N ARG A 113 -24.54 -0.69 0.06
CA ARG A 113 -23.53 -0.43 1.09
C ARG A 113 -23.00 1.00 0.89
N GLN A 114 -23.02 1.79 1.96
CA GLN A 114 -22.23 2.99 1.96
C GLN A 114 -20.77 2.62 1.76
N PRO A 115 -20.04 3.28 0.82
CA PRO A 115 -18.60 3.22 0.86
C PRO A 115 -18.19 3.72 2.24
N LYS A 116 -17.56 2.87 3.05
CA LYS A 116 -16.86 3.32 4.26
C LYS A 116 -15.66 4.13 3.79
N VAL A 117 -15.89 5.38 3.47
CA VAL A 117 -14.79 6.33 3.31
C VAL A 117 -14.21 6.48 4.70
N ALA A 118 -13.03 5.91 4.91
CA ALA A 118 -12.27 6.17 6.13
C ALA A 118 -11.90 7.66 6.11
N TYR A 119 -12.74 8.49 6.72
CA TYR A 119 -12.41 9.86 6.97
C TYR A 119 -11.42 9.91 8.13
N ILE A 120 -10.18 10.20 7.81
CA ILE A 120 -9.17 10.53 8.82
C ILE A 120 -9.33 12.03 9.07
N ALA A 121 -9.87 12.38 10.25
CA ALA A 121 -9.92 13.78 10.65
C ALA A 121 -8.50 14.36 10.65
N PRO A 122 -8.24 15.48 9.96
CA PRO A 122 -6.93 16.10 9.97
C PRO A 122 -6.60 16.53 11.40
N VAL A 123 -5.47 16.05 11.91
CA VAL A 123 -4.92 16.51 13.20
C VAL A 123 -4.08 17.74 12.90
N ALA A 124 -4.35 18.83 13.61
CA ALA A 124 -3.50 20.01 13.52
C ALA A 124 -2.10 19.66 14.01
N VAL A 125 -1.14 19.66 13.11
CA VAL A 125 0.27 19.39 13.43
C VAL A 125 0.92 20.74 13.70
N GLU A 126 1.24 21.01 14.97
CA GLU A 126 1.91 22.27 15.38
C GLU A 126 3.30 22.41 14.75
N GLN A 127 4.00 21.29 14.55
CA GLN A 127 5.34 21.28 13.96
C GLN A 127 5.47 20.13 12.95
N LYS A 128 5.71 20.48 11.69
CA LYS A 128 5.93 19.52 10.62
C LYS A 128 7.35 18.97 10.70
N THR A 129 7.48 17.67 10.85
CA THR A 129 8.75 16.97 10.79
C THR A 129 8.88 16.19 9.49
N TYR A 130 10.04 16.24 8.89
CA TYR A 130 10.40 15.46 7.71
C TYR A 130 11.69 14.70 7.99
N SER A 131 11.77 13.45 7.58
CA SER A 131 12.95 12.63 7.78
C SER A 131 13.45 12.04 6.47
N MET A 132 14.76 12.10 6.26
CA MET A 132 15.46 11.40 5.20
C MET A 132 16.38 10.36 5.81
N SER A 133 16.34 9.14 5.29
CA SER A 133 17.18 8.04 5.75
C SER A 133 17.96 7.43 4.59
N GLY A 134 19.07 6.81 4.92
CA GLY A 134 19.88 6.09 3.96
C GLY A 134 20.83 5.12 4.62
N ARG A 135 21.50 4.32 3.79
CA ARG A 135 22.52 3.37 4.22
C ARG A 135 23.83 3.62 3.48
N ALA A 136 24.92 3.61 4.22
CA ALA A 136 26.27 3.73 3.70
C ALA A 136 27.14 2.54 4.15
N TYR A 137 27.87 1.97 3.22
CA TYR A 137 28.79 0.87 3.43
C TYR A 137 30.22 1.41 3.57
N VAL A 138 30.47 2.01 4.73
CA VAL A 138 31.79 2.62 5.00
C VAL A 138 32.77 1.54 5.44
N ASP A 139 33.83 1.35 4.66
CA ASP A 139 34.88 0.40 4.92
C ASP A 139 35.88 0.92 5.95
N PHE A 140 36.22 0.04 6.88
CA PHE A 140 37.32 0.22 7.83
C PHE A 140 38.37 -0.87 7.62
N PRO A 141 39.66 -0.61 7.85
CA PRO A 141 40.64 -1.67 7.90
C PRO A 141 40.27 -2.74 8.94
N VAL A 142 40.73 -3.96 8.72
CA VAL A 142 40.41 -5.09 9.60
C VAL A 142 40.79 -4.73 11.04
N ASP A 143 39.87 -4.96 11.97
CA ASP A 143 40.08 -4.71 13.41
C ASP A 143 40.42 -3.27 13.77
N ARG A 144 40.04 -2.29 12.93
CA ARG A 144 40.27 -0.87 13.15
C ARG A 144 38.95 -0.10 13.18
N THR A 145 39.00 1.03 13.88
CA THR A 145 37.90 2.00 14.00
C THR A 145 38.26 3.36 13.39
N GLU A 146 39.46 3.49 12.86
CA GLU A 146 39.95 4.71 12.23
C GLU A 146 39.37 4.80 10.79
N LEU A 147 38.76 5.93 10.48
CA LEU A 147 38.17 6.17 9.16
C LEU A 147 39.24 6.74 8.21
N HIS A 148 39.45 6.04 7.12
CA HIS A 148 40.25 6.50 6.00
C HIS A 148 39.32 6.89 4.83
N PRO A 149 39.09 8.21 4.58
CA PRO A 149 38.09 8.65 3.59
C PRO A 149 38.31 8.15 2.16
N ASN A 150 39.56 7.92 1.80
CA ASN A 150 39.93 7.44 0.46
C ASN A 150 40.14 5.92 0.37
N TYR A 151 39.79 5.19 1.43
CA TYR A 151 39.94 3.73 1.46
C TYR A 151 38.80 3.06 0.70
N ARG A 152 39.14 2.22 -0.28
CA ARG A 152 38.17 1.46 -1.10
C ARG A 152 37.06 2.36 -1.69
N ASN A 153 35.81 2.08 -1.32
CA ASN A 153 34.65 2.79 -1.85
C ASN A 153 34.16 3.96 -0.94
N ASN A 154 34.90 4.27 0.11
CA ASN A 154 34.54 5.29 1.08
C ASN A 154 34.21 6.66 0.48
N PRO A 155 34.93 7.17 -0.55
CA PRO A 155 34.54 8.47 -1.13
C PRO A 155 33.09 8.51 -1.58
N ARG A 156 32.62 7.47 -2.23
CA ARG A 156 31.23 7.37 -2.71
C ARG A 156 30.24 7.19 -1.56
N GLU A 157 30.56 6.33 -0.60
CA GLU A 157 29.67 6.01 0.52
C GLU A 157 29.54 7.22 1.48
N LEU A 158 30.61 7.92 1.74
CA LEU A 158 30.60 9.15 2.56
C LEU A 158 29.86 10.29 1.85
N ALA A 159 30.00 10.41 0.53
CA ALA A 159 29.25 11.39 -0.26
C ALA A 159 27.73 11.22 -0.10
N LYS A 160 27.20 10.01 -0.05
CA LYS A 160 25.75 9.77 0.17
C LYS A 160 25.24 10.49 1.42
N ILE A 161 25.96 10.38 2.54
CA ILE A 161 25.56 11.01 3.81
C ILE A 161 25.67 12.54 3.70
N VAL A 162 26.83 13.02 3.24
CA VAL A 162 27.11 14.45 3.14
C VAL A 162 26.18 15.15 2.17
N ASP A 163 25.91 14.55 1.01
CA ASP A 163 25.00 15.11 0.00
C ASP A 163 23.57 15.17 0.51
N THR A 164 23.11 14.12 1.22
CA THR A 164 21.77 14.13 1.83
C THR A 164 21.63 15.27 2.84
N ILE A 165 22.61 15.48 3.69
CA ILE A 165 22.63 16.60 4.66
C ILE A 165 22.65 17.94 3.92
N ASN A 166 23.47 18.08 2.89
CA ASN A 166 23.60 19.31 2.13
C ASN A 166 22.34 19.65 1.32
N ILE A 167 21.60 18.66 0.82
CA ILE A 167 20.30 18.87 0.15
C ILE A 167 19.33 19.54 1.13
N ILE A 168 19.20 19.00 2.34
CA ILE A 168 18.30 19.58 3.35
C ILE A 168 18.80 20.97 3.78
N LYS A 169 20.10 21.12 4.01
CA LYS A 169 20.71 22.37 4.46
C LYS A 169 20.56 23.52 3.46
N LYS A 170 20.45 23.22 2.16
CA LYS A 170 20.23 24.21 1.10
C LYS A 170 18.75 24.61 0.95
N ASP A 171 17.82 23.82 1.47
CA ASP A 171 16.39 24.13 1.37
C ASP A 171 16.01 25.09 2.51
N ALA A 172 15.71 26.35 2.16
CA ALA A 172 15.34 27.41 3.13
C ALA A 172 14.05 27.08 3.93
N ASN A 173 13.28 26.09 3.50
CA ASN A 173 12.05 25.67 4.16
C ASN A 173 12.30 24.63 5.26
N MET A 174 13.52 24.12 5.36
CA MET A 174 13.88 23.04 6.28
C MET A 174 14.96 23.46 7.28
N THR A 175 14.81 23.02 8.52
CA THR A 175 15.82 23.20 9.56
C THR A 175 16.14 21.83 10.17
N ILE A 176 17.40 21.38 10.08
CA ILE A 176 17.85 20.12 10.66
C ILE A 176 17.70 20.16 12.17
N THR A 177 17.03 19.20 12.75
CA THR A 177 16.82 19.05 14.20
C THR A 177 17.60 17.90 14.80
N SER A 178 17.84 16.82 14.04
CA SER A 178 18.70 15.73 14.47
C SER A 178 19.30 14.95 13.29
N ILE A 179 20.47 14.38 13.53
CA ILE A 179 21.15 13.44 12.63
C ILE A 179 21.53 12.23 13.47
N GLU A 180 20.92 11.11 13.21
CA GLU A 180 21.24 9.84 13.84
C GLU A 180 22.14 9.03 12.93
N ILE A 181 23.22 8.48 13.46
CA ILE A 181 24.10 7.53 12.77
C ILE A 181 24.10 6.24 13.59
N HIS A 182 23.70 5.15 12.95
CA HIS A 182 23.60 3.84 13.57
C HIS A 182 24.57 2.88 12.87
N GLY A 183 25.62 2.46 13.59
CA GLY A 183 26.62 1.54 13.08
C GLY A 183 26.28 0.09 13.37
N TYR A 184 26.60 -0.78 12.42
CA TYR A 184 26.40 -2.21 12.50
C TYR A 184 27.69 -2.98 12.24
N ALA A 185 27.89 -4.10 12.93
CA ALA A 185 28.92 -5.08 12.58
C ALA A 185 28.28 -6.42 12.18
N SER A 186 29.06 -7.29 11.59
CA SER A 186 28.66 -8.63 11.20
C SER A 186 28.97 -9.64 12.32
N PRO A 187 28.19 -10.72 12.47
CA PRO A 187 28.35 -11.73 13.52
C PRO A 187 29.49 -12.72 13.21
N GLU A 188 30.72 -12.23 13.00
CA GLU A 188 31.89 -13.07 12.66
C GLU A 188 33.03 -12.99 13.67
N ALA A 189 32.89 -12.20 14.72
CA ALA A 189 33.83 -12.08 15.81
C ALA A 189 33.05 -12.11 17.15
N PRO A 190 33.73 -12.27 18.30
CA PRO A 190 33.02 -12.27 19.57
C PRO A 190 32.14 -11.03 19.77
N TYR A 191 30.94 -11.22 20.29
CA TYR A 191 29.92 -10.17 20.43
C TYR A 191 30.46 -8.88 21.08
N LYS A 192 31.20 -8.98 22.17
CA LYS A 192 31.80 -7.82 22.85
C LYS A 192 32.78 -7.03 21.96
N HIS A 193 33.50 -7.75 21.11
CA HIS A 193 34.42 -7.13 20.15
C HIS A 193 33.64 -6.42 19.03
N ASN A 194 32.60 -7.04 18.52
CA ASN A 194 31.70 -6.45 17.53
C ASN A 194 30.99 -5.20 18.09
N GLU A 195 30.56 -5.25 19.36
CA GLU A 195 29.97 -4.11 20.07
C GLU A 195 30.94 -2.92 20.11
N TYR A 196 32.20 -3.17 20.50
CA TYR A 196 33.26 -2.14 20.50
C TYR A 196 33.50 -1.56 19.09
N LEU A 197 33.61 -2.41 18.08
CA LEU A 197 33.84 -1.98 16.70
C LEU A 197 32.67 -1.17 16.17
N ALA A 198 31.43 -1.64 16.31
CA ALA A 198 30.23 -0.95 15.82
C ALA A 198 30.10 0.45 16.45
N ALA A 199 30.25 0.56 17.76
CA ALA A 199 30.14 1.82 18.49
C ALA A 199 31.20 2.83 18.07
N ASN A 200 32.49 2.41 18.06
CA ASN A 200 33.58 3.32 17.74
C ASN A 200 33.63 3.72 16.26
N ARG A 201 33.29 2.82 15.33
CA ARG A 201 33.17 3.13 13.91
C ARG A 201 32.06 4.14 13.64
N ALA A 202 30.90 3.98 14.30
CA ALA A 202 29.79 4.95 14.20
C ALA A 202 30.18 6.31 14.77
N ALA A 203 30.90 6.36 15.92
CA ALA A 203 31.39 7.59 16.51
C ALA A 203 32.42 8.29 15.61
N THR A 204 33.34 7.55 15.02
CA THR A 204 34.35 8.08 14.08
C THR A 204 33.67 8.64 12.82
N LEU A 205 32.71 7.91 12.26
CA LEU A 205 31.92 8.38 11.12
C LEU A 205 31.15 9.67 11.46
N LYS A 206 30.49 9.74 12.61
CA LYS A 206 29.82 10.94 13.10
C LYS A 206 30.77 12.13 13.13
N ASN A 207 31.96 11.97 13.73
CA ASN A 207 32.93 13.04 13.85
C ASN A 207 33.39 13.53 12.47
N TYR A 208 33.67 12.64 11.56
CA TYR A 208 34.04 12.98 10.18
C TYR A 208 32.95 13.76 9.45
N VAL A 209 31.71 13.23 9.45
CA VAL A 209 30.56 13.89 8.80
C VAL A 209 30.33 15.28 9.40
N ARG A 210 30.31 15.38 10.72
CA ARG A 210 30.12 16.66 11.44
C ARG A 210 31.12 17.73 11.00
N GLN A 211 32.39 17.38 10.87
CA GLN A 211 33.43 18.30 10.43
C GLN A 211 33.20 18.81 9.02
N LEU A 212 32.79 17.93 8.10
CA LEU A 212 32.51 18.28 6.69
C LEU A 212 31.30 19.20 6.57
N VAL A 213 30.20 18.85 7.23
CA VAL A 213 28.95 19.61 7.11
C VAL A 213 28.90 20.85 8.01
N LYS A 214 29.85 21.02 8.92
CA LYS A 214 29.95 22.15 9.87
C LYS A 214 28.66 22.38 10.65
N LEU A 215 28.13 21.34 11.28
CA LEU A 215 26.96 21.38 12.14
C LEU A 215 27.36 21.19 13.62
N ASP A 216 26.49 21.67 14.53
CA ASP A 216 26.66 21.52 15.96
C ASP A 216 26.64 20.05 16.38
N ASP A 217 27.49 19.66 17.33
CA ASP A 217 27.58 18.29 17.85
C ASP A 217 26.25 17.81 18.49
N ARG A 218 25.50 18.75 19.08
CA ARG A 218 24.21 18.49 19.74
C ARG A 218 23.13 17.93 18.78
N LEU A 219 23.30 18.15 17.48
CA LEU A 219 22.41 17.62 16.46
C LEU A 219 22.66 16.14 16.16
N PHE A 220 23.80 15.60 16.59
CA PHE A 220 24.21 14.25 16.25
C PHE A 220 23.95 13.27 17.40
N THR A 221 23.32 12.15 17.07
CA THR A 221 23.14 10.99 17.93
C THR A 221 23.80 9.77 17.30
N VAL A 222 24.52 9.00 18.11
CA VAL A 222 25.18 7.76 17.67
C VAL A 222 24.51 6.59 18.35
N LYS A 223 24.16 5.58 17.55
CA LYS A 223 23.70 4.27 17.99
C LYS A 223 24.57 3.18 17.38
N SER A 224 24.58 2.03 17.98
CA SER A 224 25.27 0.86 17.42
C SER A 224 24.51 -0.43 17.71
N THR A 225 24.64 -1.37 16.82
CA THR A 225 24.21 -2.77 16.98
C THR A 225 25.43 -3.65 16.76
N ALA A 226 25.79 -4.41 17.78
CA ALA A 226 26.97 -5.25 17.77
C ALA A 226 26.99 -6.21 16.59
N GLU A 227 25.81 -6.77 16.23
CA GLU A 227 25.67 -7.76 15.17
C GLU A 227 24.32 -7.61 14.47
N ASP A 228 24.36 -7.45 13.15
CA ASP A 228 23.13 -7.31 12.34
C ASP A 228 22.49 -8.66 12.01
N TRP A 229 21.98 -9.32 13.05
CA TRP A 229 21.21 -10.55 12.88
C TRP A 229 19.93 -10.38 12.07
N GLN A 230 19.30 -9.21 12.14
CA GLN A 230 18.09 -8.92 11.37
C GLN A 230 18.40 -8.86 9.87
N GLY A 231 19.46 -8.18 9.48
CA GLY A 231 19.96 -8.16 8.11
C GLY A 231 20.35 -9.55 7.61
N LEU A 232 21.05 -10.33 8.45
CA LEU A 232 21.40 -11.72 8.13
C LEU A 232 20.15 -12.58 7.89
N CYS A 233 19.15 -12.53 8.77
CA CYS A 233 17.89 -13.26 8.60
C CYS A 233 17.15 -12.85 7.32
N LYS A 234 17.22 -11.58 6.92
CA LYS A 234 16.65 -11.13 5.64
C LYS A 234 17.35 -11.81 4.45
N TYR A 235 18.68 -11.79 4.40
CA TYR A 235 19.45 -12.46 3.36
C TYR A 235 19.16 -13.97 3.30
N ILE A 236 19.06 -14.64 4.46
CA ILE A 236 18.74 -16.05 4.53
C ILE A 236 17.35 -16.32 3.93
N ARG A 237 16.33 -15.53 4.30
CA ARG A 237 14.95 -15.69 3.79
C ARG A 237 14.86 -15.53 2.27
N GLU A 238 15.58 -14.57 1.71
CA GLU A 238 15.58 -14.25 0.28
C GLU A 238 16.46 -15.18 -0.55
N SER A 239 17.24 -16.07 0.09
CA SER A 239 18.21 -16.94 -0.60
C SER A 239 17.63 -18.29 -0.99
N ASN A 240 18.37 -18.98 -1.88
CA ASN A 240 18.16 -20.38 -2.22
C ASN A 240 19.16 -21.30 -1.48
N LEU A 241 19.61 -20.90 -0.28
CA LEU A 241 20.58 -21.63 0.50
C LEU A 241 20.02 -23.02 0.91
N ASN A 242 20.84 -24.05 0.84
CA ASN A 242 20.50 -25.33 1.42
C ASN A 242 20.28 -25.15 2.94
N ASN A 243 19.45 -25.98 3.54
CA ASN A 243 19.17 -25.92 4.97
C ASN A 243 18.64 -24.54 5.48
N ARG A 244 18.18 -23.67 4.57
CA ARG A 244 17.74 -22.30 4.83
C ARG A 244 16.85 -22.18 6.08
N ASN A 245 15.82 -23.01 6.18
CA ASN A 245 14.85 -22.93 7.29
C ASN A 245 15.47 -23.31 8.64
N ALA A 246 16.39 -24.27 8.64
CA ALA A 246 17.08 -24.70 9.87
C ALA A 246 18.07 -23.61 10.34
N ILE A 247 18.82 -23.01 9.41
CA ILE A 247 19.74 -21.91 9.70
C ILE A 247 18.96 -20.68 10.19
N LEU A 248 17.84 -20.36 9.53
CA LEU A 248 16.99 -19.24 9.92
C LEU A 248 16.45 -19.39 11.35
N LYS A 249 16.02 -20.60 11.73
CA LYS A 249 15.57 -20.89 13.09
C LYS A 249 16.65 -20.62 14.14
N ILE A 250 17.91 -20.94 13.86
CA ILE A 250 19.03 -20.64 14.76
C ILE A 250 19.29 -19.13 14.79
N ALA A 251 19.29 -18.48 13.64
CA ALA A 251 19.58 -17.04 13.54
C ALA A 251 18.51 -16.16 14.22
N GLU A 252 17.24 -16.60 14.24
CA GLU A 252 16.11 -15.92 14.87
C GLU A 252 15.94 -16.23 16.37
N ASP A 253 16.67 -17.21 16.89
CA ASP A 253 16.56 -17.61 18.28
C ASP A 253 17.21 -16.59 19.23
N ASN A 254 16.45 -15.60 19.63
CA ASN A 254 16.91 -14.56 20.57
C ASN A 254 17.11 -15.05 22.01
N ALA A 255 16.73 -16.27 22.33
CA ALA A 255 16.99 -16.87 23.64
C ALA A 255 18.43 -17.44 23.72
N THR A 256 19.03 -17.75 22.58
CA THR A 256 20.42 -18.23 22.50
C THR A 256 21.37 -17.04 22.36
N GLU A 257 22.46 -17.05 23.13
CA GLU A 257 23.55 -16.07 23.05
C GLU A 257 24.09 -15.89 21.61
N PRO A 258 24.41 -14.68 21.14
CA PRO A 258 24.84 -14.42 19.78
C PRO A 258 26.05 -15.26 19.33
N ASP A 259 27.11 -15.30 20.13
CA ASP A 259 28.30 -16.11 19.83
C ASP A 259 27.96 -17.62 19.71
N ARG A 260 26.99 -18.08 20.49
CA ARG A 260 26.51 -19.47 20.42
C ARG A 260 25.70 -19.72 19.15
N ARG A 261 24.87 -18.76 18.70
CA ARG A 261 24.14 -18.88 17.44
C ARG A 261 25.11 -18.99 16.25
N GLU A 262 26.12 -18.12 16.19
CA GLU A 262 27.15 -18.17 15.17
C GLU A 262 27.86 -19.52 15.16
N TRP A 263 28.30 -19.99 16.34
CA TRP A 263 28.97 -21.27 16.50
C TRP A 263 28.09 -22.44 16.02
N LEU A 264 26.80 -22.45 16.33
CA LEU A 264 25.86 -23.48 15.89
C LEU A 264 25.75 -23.51 14.36
N ILE A 265 25.59 -22.34 13.72
CA ILE A 265 25.52 -22.25 12.26
C ILE A 265 26.83 -22.75 11.65
N LYS A 266 27.95 -22.28 12.13
CA LYS A 266 29.29 -22.64 11.65
C LYS A 266 29.59 -24.13 11.80
N SER A 267 29.19 -24.76 12.89
CA SER A 267 29.46 -26.16 13.18
C SER A 267 28.53 -27.13 12.44
N GLN A 268 27.25 -26.79 12.36
CA GLN A 268 26.22 -27.64 11.76
C GLN A 268 26.07 -27.46 10.24
N TYR A 269 26.36 -26.25 9.74
CA TYR A 269 26.16 -25.85 8.33
C TYR A 269 27.42 -25.17 7.75
N PRO A 270 28.60 -25.83 7.74
CA PRO A 270 29.87 -25.17 7.41
C PRO A 270 29.95 -24.64 5.97
N GLU A 271 29.30 -25.30 5.01
CA GLU A 271 29.29 -24.87 3.60
C GLU A 271 28.45 -23.59 3.43
N GLU A 272 27.27 -23.60 4.02
CA GLU A 272 26.36 -22.44 4.02
C GLU A 272 26.99 -21.28 4.77
N TYR A 273 27.63 -21.54 5.92
CA TYR A 273 28.35 -20.52 6.68
C TYR A 273 29.46 -19.87 5.85
N ARG A 274 30.27 -20.65 5.11
CA ARG A 274 31.29 -20.10 4.20
C ARG A 274 30.66 -19.23 3.10
N THR A 275 29.54 -19.65 2.54
CA THR A 275 28.81 -18.86 1.55
C THR A 275 28.32 -17.53 2.14
N MET A 276 27.70 -17.57 3.31
CA MET A 276 27.23 -16.36 4.02
C MET A 276 28.38 -15.41 4.35
N LEU A 277 29.50 -15.93 4.85
CA LEU A 277 30.69 -15.16 5.21
C LEU A 277 31.27 -14.42 3.98
N ALA A 278 31.31 -15.10 2.83
CA ALA A 278 31.87 -14.52 1.60
C ALA A 278 30.92 -13.51 0.93
N THR A 279 29.61 -13.74 0.99
CA THR A 279 28.64 -12.98 0.18
C THR A 279 27.87 -11.93 0.97
N TRP A 280 27.41 -12.25 2.19
CA TRP A 280 26.47 -11.38 2.94
C TRP A 280 27.10 -10.64 4.11
N TYR A 281 28.03 -11.24 4.82
CA TYR A 281 28.67 -10.61 5.98
C TYR A 281 29.34 -9.26 5.67
N PRO A 282 29.97 -9.05 4.50
CA PRO A 282 30.44 -7.72 4.14
C PRO A 282 29.35 -6.65 4.09
N ALA A 283 28.12 -7.04 3.65
CA ALA A 283 26.98 -6.14 3.56
C ALA A 283 26.30 -5.88 4.92
N LEU A 284 26.55 -6.71 5.93
CA LEU A 284 26.09 -6.49 7.31
C LEU A 284 26.91 -5.44 8.06
N ARG A 285 28.09 -5.09 7.53
CA ARG A 285 28.94 -4.02 8.06
C ARG A 285 28.56 -2.72 7.37
N HIS A 286 27.62 -2.00 7.94
CA HIS A 286 27.11 -0.77 7.36
C HIS A 286 26.80 0.27 8.43
N SER A 287 26.50 1.48 8.00
CA SER A 287 25.94 2.54 8.85
C SER A 287 24.66 3.06 8.23
N ASP A 288 23.59 3.00 8.99
CA ASP A 288 22.34 3.66 8.64
C ASP A 288 22.36 5.09 9.18
N TYR A 289 21.76 6.00 8.46
CA TYR A 289 21.62 7.39 8.94
C TYR A 289 20.19 7.88 8.74
N VAL A 290 19.73 8.68 9.69
CA VAL A 290 18.43 9.35 9.65
C VAL A 290 18.65 10.82 9.95
N ILE A 291 18.21 11.69 9.05
CA ILE A 291 18.26 13.13 9.22
C ILE A 291 16.82 13.61 9.39
N THR A 292 16.53 14.18 10.55
CA THR A 292 15.23 14.76 10.85
C THR A 292 15.30 16.28 10.75
N CYS A 293 14.34 16.89 10.14
CA CYS A 293 14.23 18.34 10.03
C CYS A 293 12.80 18.81 10.29
N ASN A 294 12.69 20.04 10.75
CA ASN A 294 11.42 20.76 10.80
C ASN A 294 11.21 21.46 9.47
N VAL A 295 9.96 21.44 9.00
CA VAL A 295 9.53 22.16 7.82
C VAL A 295 8.64 23.30 8.24
N ARG A 296 8.89 24.53 7.73
CA ARG A 296 8.05 25.68 8.06
C ARG A 296 6.62 25.52 7.53
N PRO A 297 5.65 26.23 8.10
CA PRO A 297 4.32 26.33 7.50
C PRO A 297 4.37 27.01 6.12
N PHE A 298 3.44 26.62 5.23
CA PHE A 298 3.30 27.21 3.90
C PHE A 298 1.99 28.00 3.79
N SER A 299 2.01 29.06 2.98
CA SER A 299 0.79 29.75 2.58
C SER A 299 -0.03 28.90 1.59
N VAL A 300 -1.29 29.27 1.37
CA VAL A 300 -2.17 28.60 0.38
C VAL A 300 -1.56 28.61 -1.01
N GLU A 301 -0.95 29.70 -1.42
CA GLU A 301 -0.30 29.86 -2.74
C GLU A 301 0.92 28.96 -2.87
N GLU A 302 1.75 28.89 -1.84
CA GLU A 302 2.90 27.99 -1.79
C GLU A 302 2.44 26.53 -1.79
N ALA A 303 1.42 26.18 -1.03
CA ALA A 303 0.87 24.82 -0.94
C ALA A 303 0.35 24.35 -2.31
N LYS A 304 -0.35 25.21 -3.07
CA LYS A 304 -0.82 24.91 -4.45
C LYS A 304 0.30 24.61 -5.42
N GLN A 305 1.47 25.18 -5.21
CA GLN A 305 2.66 24.89 -6.04
C GLN A 305 3.37 23.63 -5.56
N LEU A 306 3.52 23.47 -4.25
CA LEU A 306 4.23 22.36 -3.64
C LEU A 306 3.50 21.02 -3.78
N ILE A 307 2.16 21.01 -3.82
CA ILE A 307 1.38 19.77 -4.02
C ILE A 307 1.73 19.05 -5.33
N LYS A 308 2.16 19.80 -6.34
CA LYS A 308 2.57 19.26 -7.65
C LYS A 308 4.04 18.82 -7.72
N THR A 309 4.89 19.37 -6.83
CA THR A 309 6.35 19.19 -6.93
C THR A 309 6.94 18.45 -5.74
N LYS A 310 6.52 18.79 -4.52
CA LYS A 310 7.03 18.25 -3.25
C LYS A 310 5.89 18.03 -2.24
N PRO A 311 4.86 17.21 -2.54
CA PRO A 311 3.70 17.02 -1.66
C PRO A 311 4.07 16.49 -0.28
N GLN A 312 5.19 15.80 -0.15
CA GLN A 312 5.70 15.26 1.12
C GLN A 312 6.09 16.34 2.15
N LEU A 313 6.22 17.59 1.75
CA LEU A 313 6.51 18.71 2.65
C LEU A 313 5.24 19.37 3.21
N LEU A 314 4.08 19.03 2.67
CA LEU A 314 2.79 19.58 3.10
C LEU A 314 2.23 18.79 4.28
N SER A 315 1.69 19.50 5.26
CA SER A 315 0.82 18.89 6.27
C SER A 315 -0.53 18.56 5.66
N GLN A 316 -1.28 17.68 6.33
CA GLN A 316 -2.63 17.33 5.91
C GLN A 316 -3.54 18.58 5.80
N ASN A 317 -3.43 19.51 6.74
CA ASN A 317 -4.17 20.78 6.71
C ASN A 317 -3.82 21.62 5.46
N GLU A 318 -2.55 21.73 5.11
CA GLU A 318 -2.09 22.48 3.93
C GLU A 318 -2.48 21.82 2.59
N MET A 319 -2.78 20.52 2.60
CA MET A 319 -3.32 19.83 1.43
C MET A 319 -4.81 20.08 1.21
N TYR A 320 -5.54 20.46 2.28
CA TYR A 320 -6.97 20.79 2.22
C TYR A 320 -7.27 22.28 2.02
N MET A 321 -6.28 23.15 2.11
CA MET A 321 -6.40 24.59 1.80
C MET A 321 -6.46 24.84 0.28
#